data_09d0b70823df2d9a0dfeb9e612661cd9
#
_entry.id   09d0b70823df2d9a0dfeb9e612661cd9
#
_cell.length_a   1.000
_cell.length_b   1.000
_cell.length_c   1.000
_cell.angle_alpha   90.00
_cell.angle_beta   90.00
_cell.angle_gamma   90.00
#
_symmetry.space_group_name_H-M   'P 1'
#
loop_
_entity.id
_entity.type
_entity.pdbx_description
1 polymer ?
#
loop_
_entity_poly.entity_id
_entity_poly.type
_entity_poly.pdbx_seq_one_letter_code
_entity_poly.pdbx_strand_id
1 'polypeptide(L)'
;SGVIRAESNSFEIELTQLLSLGERRFYANIHSMNHPGGELRGQFVPAEASAVFRANLSGNHAVPVSVSEATGTAMAEIYGDTLMIVSGTFGDLDSPVETIGNRPGLFAGLAGESGGFVFPINTTLGEGGLEGEIEASNNVFLLNEGQRMELYRRGLYINLATADQTNGALRGQLAPESQIFMHGFMSGTLAVPASSSKGYGNILAELNENKLTISGSYQDIDGSPGGARLHMGYAGSTGEQLFVVTTVGELIEAEENAFDLSEDQLTALMGRQIYFNLPSSAQSAGEVRAQLLPEATAYFVSTLSGASQTEVVNTDAYGQAILEYTNGVTTVTGSFSGLDSDFNLNAAGGAHLYDAYAGSSGEIVQRLNVVLGEGSQSGIFAAEDNNFNMEDADVTSLFDRGQYIS
;
A
#
# COMPACT_ATOMS: atom_id res chain seq x y z
N SER A 1 -13.44 -25.51 4.67
CA SER A 1 -14.47 -24.77 5.42
C SER A 1 -14.64 -25.34 6.81
N GLY A 2 -14.93 -24.50 7.81
CA GLY A 2 -15.15 -24.86 9.20
C GLY A 2 -16.39 -24.16 9.75
N VAL A 3 -16.93 -24.69 10.86
CA VAL A 3 -18.08 -24.10 11.57
C VAL A 3 -17.69 -23.89 13.02
N ILE A 4 -17.89 -22.67 13.52
CA ILE A 4 -17.77 -22.31 14.93
C ILE A 4 -19.15 -22.52 15.58
N ARG A 5 -19.25 -23.47 16.51
CA ARG A 5 -20.52 -23.84 17.16
C ARG A 5 -20.58 -23.30 18.57
N ALA A 6 -21.73 -22.73 18.97
CA ALA A 6 -21.95 -22.19 20.30
C ALA A 6 -21.74 -23.24 21.42
N GLU A 7 -22.12 -24.50 21.18
CA GLU A 7 -22.01 -25.59 22.18
C GLU A 7 -20.56 -25.84 22.62
N SER A 8 -19.58 -25.55 21.73
CA SER A 8 -18.14 -25.76 21.99
C SER A 8 -17.39 -24.45 22.26
N ASN A 9 -18.07 -23.31 22.19
CA ASN A 9 -17.48 -21.96 22.25
C ASN A 9 -18.31 -21.03 23.16
N SER A 10 -18.67 -21.54 24.34
CA SER A 10 -19.32 -20.76 25.39
C SER A 10 -18.32 -20.49 26.50
N PHE A 11 -18.12 -19.23 26.83
CA PHE A 11 -17.12 -18.79 27.80
C PHE A 11 -17.77 -17.91 28.87
N GLU A 12 -17.35 -18.08 30.13
CA GLU A 12 -17.60 -17.09 31.18
C GLU A 12 -16.54 -16.00 31.08
N ILE A 13 -16.97 -14.75 31.13
CA ILE A 13 -16.08 -13.60 31.07
C ILE A 13 -16.21 -12.75 32.34
N GLU A 14 -15.10 -12.22 32.81
CA GLU A 14 -15.04 -11.30 33.93
C GLU A 14 -15.40 -9.87 33.51
N LEU A 15 -15.69 -8.99 34.50
CA LEU A 15 -16.03 -7.59 34.23
C LEU A 15 -14.95 -6.86 33.42
N THR A 16 -13.67 -7.10 33.70
CA THR A 16 -12.54 -6.53 32.97
C THR A 16 -12.53 -6.95 31.49
N GLN A 17 -12.88 -8.21 31.22
CA GLN A 17 -13.01 -8.73 29.86
C GLN A 17 -14.24 -8.16 29.15
N LEU A 18 -15.34 -7.94 29.88
CA LEU A 18 -16.53 -7.30 29.34
C LEU A 18 -16.23 -5.83 28.95
N LEU A 19 -15.47 -5.10 29.76
CA LEU A 19 -15.01 -3.75 29.42
C LEU A 19 -14.09 -3.77 28.20
N SER A 20 -13.16 -4.73 28.13
CA SER A 20 -12.29 -4.91 26.95
C SER A 20 -13.06 -5.24 25.68
N LEU A 21 -14.14 -6.03 25.79
CA LEU A 21 -15.04 -6.28 24.65
C LEU A 21 -15.75 -4.98 24.20
N GLY A 22 -16.20 -4.17 25.17
CA GLY A 22 -16.77 -2.84 24.90
C GLY A 22 -15.80 -1.89 24.18
N GLU A 23 -14.51 -1.97 24.47
CA GLU A 23 -13.43 -1.22 23.80
C GLU A 23 -12.94 -1.88 22.49
N ARG A 24 -13.60 -2.92 21.99
CA ARG A 24 -13.25 -3.67 20.75
C ARG A 24 -11.88 -4.34 20.82
N ARG A 25 -11.42 -4.73 22.01
CA ARG A 25 -10.10 -5.39 22.18
C ARG A 25 -10.16 -6.90 21.94
N PHE A 26 -11.36 -7.47 21.72
CA PHE A 26 -11.54 -8.90 21.45
C PHE A 26 -11.61 -9.13 19.94
N TYR A 27 -10.89 -10.14 19.50
CA TYR A 27 -10.90 -10.59 18.12
C TYR A 27 -10.84 -12.12 18.04
N ALA A 28 -11.35 -12.66 16.95
CA ALA A 28 -11.11 -14.04 16.56
C ALA A 28 -9.90 -14.10 15.62
N ASN A 29 -9.05 -15.10 15.81
CA ASN A 29 -7.93 -15.36 14.93
C ASN A 29 -7.93 -16.82 14.52
N ILE A 30 -7.83 -17.10 13.21
CA ILE A 30 -7.82 -18.44 12.65
C ILE A 30 -6.47 -18.66 11.98
N HIS A 31 -5.78 -19.70 12.41
CA HIS A 31 -4.46 -20.04 11.92
C HIS A 31 -4.54 -21.19 10.92
N SER A 32 -3.63 -21.21 9.95
CA SER A 32 -3.39 -22.37 9.09
C SER A 32 -1.92 -22.81 9.18
N MET A 33 -1.61 -23.93 8.54
CA MET A 33 -0.22 -24.42 8.52
C MET A 33 0.73 -23.47 7.81
N ASN A 34 0.27 -22.77 6.79
CA ASN A 34 1.06 -21.81 6.03
C ASN A 34 1.11 -20.42 6.70
N HIS A 35 0.17 -20.13 7.58
CA HIS A 35 0.07 -18.87 8.33
C HIS A 35 -0.07 -19.13 9.83
N PRO A 36 1.01 -19.55 10.50
CA PRO A 36 0.97 -19.90 11.93
C PRO A 36 0.70 -18.71 12.86
N GLY A 37 0.95 -17.48 12.39
CA GLY A 37 0.60 -16.24 13.10
C GLY A 37 -0.87 -15.84 12.98
N GLY A 38 -1.61 -16.46 12.07
CA GLY A 38 -3.02 -16.18 11.76
C GLY A 38 -3.22 -15.91 10.28
N GLU A 39 -4.25 -16.51 9.70
CA GLU A 39 -4.65 -16.33 8.30
C GLU A 39 -5.90 -15.46 8.19
N LEU A 40 -6.85 -15.63 9.12
CA LEU A 40 -8.06 -14.80 9.18
C LEU A 40 -8.19 -14.20 10.58
N ARG A 41 -8.44 -12.90 10.62
CA ARG A 41 -8.69 -12.15 11.85
C ARG A 41 -9.96 -11.31 11.70
N GLY A 42 -10.80 -11.29 12.74
CA GLY A 42 -11.97 -10.43 12.82
C GLY A 42 -12.14 -9.85 14.22
N GLN A 43 -12.29 -8.53 14.30
CA GLN A 43 -12.58 -7.84 15.54
C GLN A 43 -14.06 -8.01 15.89
N PHE A 44 -14.38 -8.22 17.18
CA PHE A 44 -15.77 -8.23 17.63
C PHE A 44 -16.28 -6.81 17.76
N VAL A 45 -17.26 -6.47 16.93
CA VAL A 45 -18.02 -5.21 16.98
C VAL A 45 -19.48 -5.50 17.29
N PRO A 46 -20.23 -4.56 17.92
CA PRO A 46 -21.65 -4.73 18.12
C PRO A 46 -22.42 -4.94 16.81
N ALA A 47 -23.35 -5.87 16.79
CA ALA A 47 -24.11 -6.22 15.60
C ALA A 47 -25.07 -5.11 15.10
N GLU A 48 -25.28 -4.09 15.93
CA GLU A 48 -26.10 -2.93 15.62
C GLU A 48 -25.38 -1.90 14.74
N ALA A 49 -24.08 -2.06 14.48
CA ALA A 49 -23.36 -1.22 13.52
C ALA A 49 -23.97 -1.40 12.11
N SER A 50 -24.41 -0.30 11.51
CA SER A 50 -25.00 -0.29 10.17
C SER A 50 -23.95 -0.37 9.06
N ALA A 51 -22.71 0.02 9.35
CA ALA A 51 -21.54 -0.12 8.47
C ALA A 51 -20.25 -0.12 9.29
N VAL A 52 -19.22 -0.78 8.76
CA VAL A 52 -17.87 -0.80 9.31
C VAL A 52 -16.89 -0.41 8.21
N PHE A 53 -15.98 0.51 8.56
CA PHE A 53 -14.88 0.95 7.71
C PHE A 53 -13.56 0.59 8.37
N ARG A 54 -12.56 0.32 7.56
CA ARG A 54 -11.21 0.00 8.03
C ARG A 54 -10.20 0.97 7.41
N ALA A 55 -9.18 1.30 8.19
CA ALA A 55 -8.01 2.03 7.74
C ALA A 55 -6.75 1.26 8.14
N ASN A 56 -5.92 0.91 7.16
CA ASN A 56 -4.56 0.45 7.40
C ASN A 56 -3.66 1.69 7.47
N LEU A 57 -3.04 1.90 8.63
CA LEU A 57 -2.21 3.07 8.89
C LEU A 57 -0.77 2.74 8.50
N SER A 58 -0.22 3.50 7.57
CA SER A 58 1.15 3.32 7.07
C SER A 58 1.76 4.67 6.68
N GLY A 59 3.08 4.78 6.80
CA GLY A 59 3.83 5.92 6.28
C GLY A 59 3.74 6.05 4.76
N ASN A 60 3.56 4.93 4.05
CA ASN A 60 3.40 4.93 2.60
C ASN A 60 2.16 5.67 2.11
N HIS A 61 1.12 5.75 2.94
CA HIS A 61 -0.12 6.46 2.61
C HIS A 61 -0.07 7.95 2.94
N ALA A 62 0.95 8.39 3.69
CA ALA A 62 1.16 9.80 4.03
C ALA A 62 1.45 10.65 2.79
N VAL A 63 1.14 11.95 2.87
CA VAL A 63 1.39 12.90 1.78
C VAL A 63 2.15 14.09 2.35
N PRO A 64 3.45 14.22 2.06
CA PRO A 64 4.31 13.30 1.29
C PRO A 64 4.52 11.94 2.00
N VAL A 65 4.93 10.94 1.24
CA VAL A 65 5.22 9.59 1.77
C VAL A 65 6.30 9.64 2.86
N SER A 66 6.05 8.94 3.96
CA SER A 66 7.00 8.69 5.04
C SER A 66 7.47 7.24 4.96
N VAL A 67 8.77 7.01 4.86
CA VAL A 67 9.35 5.66 4.85
C VAL A 67 9.69 5.28 6.28
N SER A 68 8.95 4.35 6.85
CA SER A 68 9.08 3.90 8.23
C SER A 68 8.52 2.48 8.36
N GLU A 69 8.96 1.75 9.38
CA GLU A 69 8.38 0.47 9.76
C GLU A 69 7.07 0.63 10.56
N ALA A 70 6.74 1.84 10.96
CA ALA A 70 5.54 2.14 11.71
C ALA A 70 4.27 1.69 10.98
N THR A 71 3.38 1.06 11.70
CA THR A 71 2.09 0.58 11.19
C THR A 71 0.97 0.74 12.20
N GLY A 72 -0.25 0.61 11.74
CA GLY A 72 -1.42 0.58 12.59
C GLY A 72 -2.67 0.13 11.84
N THR A 73 -3.73 -0.06 12.58
CA THR A 73 -5.05 -0.35 12.02
C THR A 73 -6.10 0.38 12.84
N ALA A 74 -7.03 1.01 12.15
CA ALA A 74 -8.21 1.59 12.78
C ALA A 74 -9.49 1.08 12.13
N MET A 75 -10.57 1.08 12.90
CA MET A 75 -11.92 0.78 12.44
C MET A 75 -12.82 1.94 12.80
N ALA A 76 -13.78 2.24 11.94
CA ALA A 76 -14.87 3.17 12.19
C ALA A 76 -16.20 2.43 12.03
N GLU A 77 -16.97 2.38 13.11
CA GLU A 77 -18.30 1.77 13.16
C GLU A 77 -19.35 2.87 13.03
N ILE A 78 -20.35 2.66 12.20
CA ILE A 78 -21.45 3.61 12.01
C ILE A 78 -22.74 3.03 12.62
N TYR A 79 -23.41 3.82 13.44
CA TYR A 79 -24.69 3.47 14.07
C TYR A 79 -25.77 4.43 13.60
N GLY A 80 -26.82 3.87 13.06
CA GLY A 80 -27.79 4.66 12.29
C GLY A 80 -27.06 5.34 11.12
N ASP A 81 -27.33 6.61 10.93
CA ASP A 81 -26.73 7.36 9.81
C ASP A 81 -25.65 8.36 10.24
N THR A 82 -25.46 8.59 11.55
CA THR A 82 -24.70 9.75 12.01
C THR A 82 -23.68 9.47 13.10
N LEU A 83 -23.89 8.44 13.94
CA LEU A 83 -22.98 8.15 15.03
C LEU A 83 -21.81 7.30 14.51
N MET A 84 -20.60 7.82 14.62
CA MET A 84 -19.35 7.11 14.28
C MET A 84 -18.53 6.87 15.53
N ILE A 85 -18.06 5.63 15.71
CA ILE A 85 -17.12 5.25 16.77
C ILE A 85 -15.85 4.76 16.12
N VAL A 86 -14.70 5.29 16.55
CA VAL A 86 -13.39 4.92 16.01
C VAL A 86 -12.59 4.21 17.07
N SER A 87 -11.97 3.08 16.69
CA SER A 87 -11.05 2.31 17.55
C SER A 87 -9.87 1.80 16.73
N GLY A 88 -8.73 1.53 17.40
CA GLY A 88 -7.56 1.03 16.68
C GLY A 88 -6.30 1.01 17.51
N THR A 89 -5.19 0.65 16.86
CA THR A 89 -3.85 0.63 17.44
C THR A 89 -2.81 1.06 16.41
N PHE A 90 -1.69 1.56 16.88
CA PHE A 90 -0.52 1.87 16.06
C PHE A 90 0.75 1.65 16.88
N GLY A 91 1.87 1.43 16.19
CA GLY A 91 3.16 1.21 16.83
C GLY A 91 4.34 1.38 15.89
N ASP A 92 5.52 1.13 16.45
CA ASP A 92 6.81 1.17 15.75
C ASP A 92 7.13 2.55 15.13
N LEU A 93 6.65 3.65 15.77
CA LEU A 93 6.95 5.00 15.32
C LEU A 93 8.41 5.37 15.58
N ASP A 94 9.04 6.06 14.65
CA ASP A 94 10.44 6.53 14.75
C ASP A 94 10.60 7.68 15.75
N SER A 95 9.53 8.43 16.01
CA SER A 95 9.50 9.53 16.97
C SER A 95 8.12 9.65 17.63
N PRO A 96 8.03 10.26 18.84
CA PRO A 96 6.78 10.34 19.57
C PRO A 96 5.65 11.04 18.81
N VAL A 97 4.42 10.57 19.03
CA VAL A 97 3.21 11.20 18.51
C VAL A 97 3.12 12.64 18.94
N GLU A 98 2.86 13.54 18.00
CA GLU A 98 2.59 14.95 18.28
C GLU A 98 1.19 15.10 18.91
N THR A 99 1.12 15.62 20.12
CA THR A 99 -0.13 15.81 20.87
C THR A 99 -0.61 17.24 20.91
N ILE A 100 0.23 18.19 20.45
CA ILE A 100 -0.04 19.63 20.43
C ILE A 100 0.17 20.14 19.00
N GLY A 101 -0.77 20.91 18.49
CA GLY A 101 -0.70 21.40 17.10
C GLY A 101 -1.23 20.37 16.09
N ASN A 102 -0.35 19.61 15.46
CA ASN A 102 -0.69 18.56 14.49
C ASN A 102 -1.05 17.22 15.16
N ARG A 103 -1.91 17.29 16.18
CA ARG A 103 -2.38 16.10 16.90
C ARG A 103 -3.06 15.07 15.99
N PRO A 104 -3.14 13.79 16.42
CA PRO A 104 -3.89 12.78 15.71
C PRO A 104 -5.30 13.24 15.35
N GLY A 105 -5.74 12.97 14.15
CA GLY A 105 -7.04 13.46 13.69
C GLY A 105 -7.62 12.70 12.52
N LEU A 106 -8.91 12.93 12.35
CA LEU A 106 -9.67 12.59 11.15
C LEU A 106 -9.66 13.79 10.22
N PHE A 107 -9.37 13.57 8.96
CA PHE A 107 -9.27 14.58 7.91
C PHE A 107 -10.14 14.22 6.71
N ALA A 108 -10.52 15.22 5.91
CA ALA A 108 -11.28 15.02 4.68
C ALA A 108 -10.36 15.10 3.47
N GLY A 109 -10.40 14.13 2.57
CA GLY A 109 -9.65 14.02 1.32
C GLY A 109 -9.54 12.56 0.88
N LEU A 110 -9.48 12.31 -0.42
CA LEU A 110 -9.21 10.99 -0.98
C LEU A 110 -7.73 10.57 -0.77
N ALA A 111 -7.39 9.31 -1.03
CA ALA A 111 -6.01 8.87 -1.04
C ALA A 111 -5.17 9.76 -1.97
N GLY A 112 -4.00 10.24 -1.49
CA GLY A 112 -3.14 11.19 -2.23
C GLY A 112 -3.42 12.67 -1.98
N GLU A 113 -4.56 13.04 -1.40
CA GLU A 113 -4.87 14.44 -1.04
C GLU A 113 -4.47 14.76 0.40
N SER A 114 -3.98 15.98 0.62
CA SER A 114 -3.89 16.59 1.94
C SER A 114 -5.14 17.41 2.20
N GLY A 115 -6.00 16.94 3.08
CA GLY A 115 -7.32 17.54 3.28
C GLY A 115 -7.49 18.29 4.59
N GLY A 116 -8.71 18.81 4.80
CA GLY A 116 -9.08 19.58 5.97
C GLY A 116 -9.30 18.72 7.23
N PHE A 117 -8.94 19.25 8.39
CA PHE A 117 -9.21 18.63 9.71
C PHE A 117 -10.73 18.55 9.97
N VAL A 118 -11.18 17.37 10.43
CA VAL A 118 -12.60 17.09 10.71
C VAL A 118 -12.83 16.90 12.21
N PHE A 119 -12.14 15.91 12.83
CA PHE A 119 -12.25 15.63 14.27
C PHE A 119 -10.88 15.27 14.88
N PRO A 120 -10.65 15.60 16.16
CA PRO A 120 -9.50 15.05 16.86
C PRO A 120 -9.68 13.54 17.10
N ILE A 121 -8.63 12.77 16.95
CA ILE A 121 -8.54 11.40 17.43
C ILE A 121 -7.81 11.42 18.78
N ASN A 122 -8.46 10.93 19.83
CA ASN A 122 -7.88 10.78 21.15
C ASN A 122 -7.11 9.46 21.22
N THR A 123 -5.87 9.53 21.63
CA THR A 123 -4.98 8.37 21.74
C THR A 123 -4.52 8.17 23.18
N THR A 124 -4.45 6.94 23.62
CA THR A 124 -3.77 6.52 24.84
C THR A 124 -2.39 6.01 24.46
N LEU A 125 -1.35 6.76 24.78
CA LEU A 125 0.02 6.48 24.37
C LEU A 125 0.71 5.52 25.33
N GLY A 126 1.50 4.60 24.78
CA GLY A 126 2.45 3.78 25.52
C GLY A 126 3.68 4.56 25.98
N GLU A 127 4.62 3.88 26.61
CA GLU A 127 5.85 4.49 27.11
C GLU A 127 6.67 5.08 25.95
N GLY A 128 7.09 6.32 26.07
CA GLY A 128 7.85 7.02 25.04
C GLY A 128 7.00 7.59 23.89
N GLY A 129 5.70 7.27 23.81
CA GLY A 129 4.79 7.80 22.78
C GLY A 129 5.02 7.26 21.37
N LEU A 130 5.71 6.11 21.23
CA LEU A 130 6.02 5.46 19.94
C LEU A 130 4.93 4.48 19.49
N GLU A 131 4.00 4.18 20.39
CA GLU A 131 2.85 3.31 20.15
C GLU A 131 1.63 3.84 20.89
N GLY A 132 0.44 3.35 20.55
CA GLY A 132 -0.75 3.74 21.27
C GLY A 132 -2.02 3.07 20.78
N GLU A 133 -3.09 3.36 21.52
CA GLU A 133 -4.44 2.88 21.25
C GLU A 133 -5.39 4.03 20.96
N ILE A 134 -6.33 3.79 20.08
CA ILE A 134 -7.49 4.63 19.79
C ILE A 134 -8.67 3.93 20.44
N GLU A 135 -9.02 4.34 21.66
CA GLU A 135 -10.08 3.70 22.44
C GLU A 135 -11.47 4.12 21.95
N ALA A 136 -12.37 3.14 21.77
CA ALA A 136 -13.72 3.37 21.25
C ALA A 136 -14.52 4.36 22.11
N SER A 137 -14.40 4.28 23.44
CA SER A 137 -15.13 5.15 24.39
C SER A 137 -14.72 6.61 24.30
N ASN A 138 -13.49 6.90 23.84
CA ASN A 138 -12.92 8.25 23.76
C ASN A 138 -13.05 8.86 22.35
N ASN A 139 -13.52 8.09 21.36
CA ASN A 139 -13.56 8.48 19.96
C ASN A 139 -14.95 8.27 19.35
N VAL A 140 -15.93 9.00 19.88
CA VAL A 140 -17.33 8.97 19.49
C VAL A 140 -17.68 10.31 18.85
N PHE A 141 -18.15 10.27 17.59
CA PHE A 141 -18.37 11.43 16.75
C PHE A 141 -19.78 11.44 16.15
N LEU A 142 -20.35 12.62 15.97
CA LEU A 142 -21.59 12.81 15.21
C LEU A 142 -21.24 13.40 13.86
N LEU A 143 -21.44 12.62 12.80
CA LEU A 143 -21.24 13.06 11.43
C LEU A 143 -22.41 13.91 10.95
N ASN A 144 -22.12 15.03 10.30
CA ASN A 144 -23.10 15.72 9.46
C ASN A 144 -23.22 15.01 8.11
N GLU A 145 -24.20 15.43 7.29
CA GLU A 145 -24.48 14.82 5.99
C GLU A 145 -23.26 14.86 5.04
N GLY A 146 -22.55 16.00 4.98
CA GLY A 146 -21.35 16.12 4.15
C GLY A 146 -20.23 15.19 4.60
N GLN A 147 -19.96 15.08 5.91
CA GLN A 147 -18.96 14.18 6.46
C GLN A 147 -19.32 12.71 6.23
N ARG A 148 -20.60 12.37 6.30
CA ARG A 148 -21.09 11.03 5.96
C ARG A 148 -20.85 10.72 4.47
N MET A 149 -21.19 11.65 3.58
CA MET A 149 -20.92 11.48 2.15
C MET A 149 -19.41 11.29 1.90
N GLU A 150 -18.56 12.09 2.55
CA GLU A 150 -17.10 11.93 2.47
C GLU A 150 -16.67 10.52 2.90
N LEU A 151 -17.18 10.00 4.02
CA LEU A 151 -16.85 8.66 4.50
C LEU A 151 -17.18 7.59 3.45
N TYR A 152 -18.40 7.61 2.92
CA TYR A 152 -18.84 6.57 1.96
C TYR A 152 -18.14 6.66 0.60
N ARG A 153 -17.66 7.83 0.20
CA ARG A 153 -16.84 7.98 -1.02
C ARG A 153 -15.35 7.72 -0.78
N ARG A 154 -14.93 7.24 0.41
CA ARG A 154 -13.54 7.06 0.88
C ARG A 154 -12.80 8.38 1.07
N GLY A 155 -13.50 9.46 1.27
CA GLY A 155 -12.96 10.81 1.46
C GLY A 155 -12.64 11.17 2.92
N LEU A 156 -12.59 10.21 3.86
CA LEU A 156 -12.09 10.44 5.21
C LEU A 156 -10.88 9.57 5.52
N TYR A 157 -9.90 10.14 6.20
CA TYR A 157 -8.69 9.41 6.60
C TYR A 157 -8.23 9.79 8.00
N ILE A 158 -7.58 8.86 8.68
CA ILE A 158 -6.87 9.07 9.94
C ILE A 158 -5.44 9.46 9.62
N ASN A 159 -4.92 10.48 10.29
CA ASN A 159 -3.53 10.92 10.18
C ASN A 159 -2.93 11.11 11.58
N LEU A 160 -1.77 10.50 11.81
CA LEU A 160 -0.97 10.65 13.02
C LEU A 160 0.36 11.31 12.64
N ALA A 161 0.58 12.50 13.17
CA ALA A 161 1.85 13.19 13.01
C ALA A 161 2.78 12.90 14.20
N THR A 162 4.07 12.97 13.95
CA THR A 162 5.12 12.90 14.97
C THR A 162 5.98 14.15 14.94
N ALA A 163 6.88 14.30 15.91
CA ALA A 163 7.79 15.45 15.98
C ALA A 163 8.64 15.62 14.71
N ASP A 164 9.05 14.50 14.11
CA ASP A 164 9.91 14.50 12.91
C ASP A 164 9.09 14.46 11.61
N GLN A 165 7.85 13.97 11.67
CA GLN A 165 6.94 13.81 10.52
C GLN A 165 5.65 14.62 10.77
N THR A 166 5.77 15.94 10.71
CA THR A 166 4.69 16.88 11.08
C THR A 166 3.49 16.86 10.13
N ASN A 167 3.66 16.37 8.91
CA ASN A 167 2.57 16.20 7.93
C ASN A 167 1.84 14.86 8.07
N GLY A 168 2.41 13.92 8.81
CA GLY A 168 1.88 12.58 9.06
C GLY A 168 2.96 11.51 8.99
N ALA A 169 3.19 10.80 10.09
CA ALA A 169 4.02 9.61 10.13
C ALA A 169 3.22 8.40 9.67
N LEU A 170 1.96 8.33 10.07
CA LEU A 170 1.02 7.30 9.67
C LEU A 170 -0.25 7.92 9.11
N ARG A 171 -0.73 7.38 8.01
CA ARG A 171 -2.03 7.72 7.42
C ARG A 171 -2.78 6.46 7.01
N GLY A 172 -4.09 6.46 7.14
CA GLY A 172 -4.95 5.39 6.62
C GLY A 172 -6.31 5.93 6.17
N GLN A 173 -6.69 5.60 4.94
CA GLN A 173 -7.98 5.94 4.37
C GLN A 173 -9.07 5.04 4.96
N LEU A 174 -10.18 5.61 5.43
CA LEU A 174 -11.33 4.84 5.86
C LEU A 174 -12.10 4.33 4.64
N ALA A 175 -12.03 3.02 4.42
CA ALA A 175 -12.74 2.33 3.34
C ALA A 175 -13.65 1.24 3.90
N PRO A 176 -14.74 0.88 3.21
CA PRO A 176 -15.56 -0.28 3.57
C PRO A 176 -14.69 -1.52 3.68
N GLU A 177 -14.98 -2.39 4.64
CA GLU A 177 -14.22 -3.62 4.83
C GLU A 177 -14.22 -4.46 3.55
N SER A 178 -13.04 -4.86 3.10
CA SER A 178 -12.81 -5.58 1.85
C SER A 178 -11.93 -6.79 2.09
N GLN A 179 -12.02 -7.79 1.21
CA GLN A 179 -11.22 -9.01 1.34
C GLN A 179 -9.72 -8.71 1.18
N ILE A 180 -9.38 -7.82 0.25
CA ILE A 180 -8.01 -7.40 0.00
C ILE A 180 -7.99 -5.89 -0.26
N PHE A 181 -7.06 -5.20 0.40
CA PHE A 181 -6.69 -3.83 0.07
C PHE A 181 -5.37 -3.81 -0.69
N MET A 182 -5.30 -2.94 -1.69
CA MET A 182 -4.10 -2.69 -2.47
C MET A 182 -3.88 -1.18 -2.61
N HIS A 183 -2.64 -0.80 -2.86
CA HIS A 183 -2.25 0.59 -3.10
C HIS A 183 -1.50 0.74 -4.42
N GLY A 184 -1.63 1.93 -5.02
CA GLY A 184 -0.84 2.34 -6.15
C GLY A 184 -0.27 3.74 -5.92
N PHE A 185 1.05 3.87 -5.95
CA PHE A 185 1.75 5.15 -5.82
C PHE A 185 2.09 5.67 -7.20
N MET A 186 1.49 6.81 -7.59
CA MET A 186 1.70 7.41 -8.90
C MET A 186 3.01 8.16 -8.93
N SER A 187 3.82 7.88 -9.93
CA SER A 187 5.09 8.56 -10.15
C SER A 187 5.46 8.54 -11.62
N GLY A 188 6.11 9.62 -12.08
CA GLY A 188 6.75 9.67 -13.38
C GLY A 188 7.89 8.66 -13.52
N THR A 189 8.57 8.31 -12.44
CA THR A 189 9.64 7.30 -12.42
C THR A 189 9.14 5.92 -12.80
N LEU A 190 7.89 5.59 -12.46
CA LEU A 190 7.24 4.32 -12.81
C LEU A 190 6.69 4.29 -14.24
N ALA A 191 6.57 5.43 -14.92
CA ALA A 191 6.13 5.48 -16.31
C ALA A 191 7.11 4.74 -17.24
N VAL A 192 6.62 4.24 -18.38
CA VAL A 192 7.45 3.55 -19.37
C VAL A 192 7.22 4.16 -20.75
N PRO A 193 8.19 4.89 -21.28
CA PRO A 193 9.47 5.27 -20.67
C PRO A 193 9.29 6.18 -19.45
N ALA A 194 10.28 6.18 -18.53
CA ALA A 194 10.24 7.01 -17.35
C ALA A 194 10.10 8.50 -17.71
N SER A 195 9.26 9.20 -16.95
CA SER A 195 8.97 10.62 -17.11
C SER A 195 9.69 11.43 -16.02
N SER A 196 10.10 12.66 -16.36
CA SER A 196 10.64 13.61 -15.38
C SER A 196 9.56 14.47 -14.73
N SER A 197 8.28 14.12 -14.89
CA SER A 197 7.16 14.81 -14.26
C SER A 197 7.28 14.82 -12.75
N LYS A 198 6.80 15.90 -12.15
CA LYS A 198 6.60 16.00 -10.70
C LYS A 198 5.23 15.49 -10.27
N GLY A 199 4.41 15.06 -11.23
CA GLY A 199 3.09 14.50 -10.97
C GLY A 199 3.17 13.34 -9.99
N TYR A 200 2.26 13.32 -9.04
CA TYR A 200 2.12 12.28 -8.01
C TYR A 200 0.66 12.01 -7.69
N GLY A 201 0.42 10.94 -6.98
CA GLY A 201 -0.92 10.59 -6.51
C GLY A 201 -0.92 9.23 -5.85
N ASN A 202 -2.06 8.86 -5.28
CA ASN A 202 -2.27 7.55 -4.69
C ASN A 202 -3.60 6.96 -5.12
N ILE A 203 -3.63 5.65 -5.26
CA ILE A 203 -4.82 4.85 -5.46
C ILE A 203 -4.98 3.93 -4.25
N LEU A 204 -6.17 3.91 -3.69
CA LEU A 204 -6.66 2.82 -2.86
C LEU A 204 -7.49 1.90 -3.76
N ALA A 205 -7.18 0.62 -3.74
CA ALA A 205 -7.91 -0.41 -4.45
C ALA A 205 -8.49 -1.43 -3.47
N GLU A 206 -9.76 -1.73 -3.62
CA GLU A 206 -10.55 -2.65 -2.80
C GLU A 206 -10.96 -3.83 -3.67
N LEU A 207 -10.59 -5.05 -3.28
CA LEU A 207 -11.01 -6.26 -3.98
C LEU A 207 -11.98 -7.07 -3.11
N ASN A 208 -13.15 -7.35 -3.64
CA ASN A 208 -14.16 -8.24 -3.06
C ASN A 208 -14.58 -9.26 -4.12
N GLU A 209 -14.27 -10.54 -3.86
CA GLU A 209 -14.40 -11.62 -4.85
C GLU A 209 -13.62 -11.28 -6.14
N ASN A 210 -14.31 -10.94 -7.23
CA ASN A 210 -13.71 -10.50 -8.48
C ASN A 210 -13.98 -9.02 -8.80
N LYS A 211 -14.57 -8.28 -7.86
CA LYS A 211 -14.88 -6.85 -8.05
C LYS A 211 -13.77 -5.98 -7.50
N LEU A 212 -13.07 -5.29 -8.38
CA LEU A 212 -12.06 -4.29 -8.07
C LEU A 212 -12.68 -2.91 -8.07
N THR A 213 -12.62 -2.20 -6.94
CA THR A 213 -13.04 -0.80 -6.83
C THR A 213 -11.81 0.05 -6.55
N ILE A 214 -11.62 1.13 -7.29
CA ILE A 214 -10.50 2.04 -7.07
C ILE A 214 -10.97 3.46 -6.73
N SER A 215 -10.24 4.11 -5.84
CA SER A 215 -10.41 5.52 -5.50
C SER A 215 -9.06 6.17 -5.23
N GLY A 216 -8.99 7.50 -5.36
CA GLY A 216 -7.75 8.21 -5.12
C GLY A 216 -7.69 9.57 -5.78
N SER A 217 -6.49 10.11 -5.89
CA SER A 217 -6.27 11.41 -6.51
C SER A 217 -4.87 11.51 -7.12
N TYR A 218 -4.70 12.45 -8.03
CA TYR A 218 -3.41 12.82 -8.59
C TYR A 218 -3.26 14.34 -8.60
N GLN A 219 -2.02 14.80 -8.59
CA GLN A 219 -1.70 16.25 -8.55
C GLN A 219 -0.43 16.52 -9.38
N ASP A 220 -0.19 17.82 -9.69
CA ASP A 220 1.00 18.34 -10.34
C ASP A 220 1.30 17.69 -11.72
N ILE A 221 0.25 17.35 -12.49
CA ILE A 221 0.40 16.80 -13.84
C ILE A 221 0.81 17.91 -14.81
N ASP A 222 1.87 17.67 -15.59
CA ASP A 222 2.37 18.59 -16.60
C ASP A 222 1.41 18.64 -17.82
N GLY A 223 0.77 19.76 -18.04
CA GLY A 223 -0.19 19.93 -19.14
C GLY A 223 -1.59 19.42 -18.80
N SER A 224 -2.36 19.08 -19.84
CA SER A 224 -3.72 18.58 -19.65
C SER A 224 -3.71 17.06 -19.47
N PRO A 225 -4.30 16.52 -18.37
CA PRO A 225 -4.46 15.09 -18.21
C PRO A 225 -5.24 14.46 -19.36
N GLY A 226 -4.77 13.29 -19.82
CA GLY A 226 -5.47 12.45 -20.78
C GLY A 226 -6.43 11.47 -20.10
N GLY A 227 -6.99 10.54 -20.86
CA GLY A 227 -7.85 9.49 -20.28
C GLY A 227 -7.02 8.50 -19.46
N ALA A 228 -7.32 8.39 -18.18
CA ALA A 228 -6.73 7.42 -17.28
C ALA A 228 -7.18 5.99 -17.60
N ARG A 229 -6.32 4.99 -17.38
CA ARG A 229 -6.61 3.58 -17.70
C ARG A 229 -5.93 2.62 -16.75
N LEU A 230 -6.55 1.45 -16.56
CA LEU A 230 -5.87 0.27 -16.04
C LEU A 230 -5.34 -0.57 -17.19
N HIS A 231 -4.12 -1.07 -17.04
CA HIS A 231 -3.43 -1.93 -17.99
C HIS A 231 -2.89 -3.18 -17.30
N MET A 232 -2.55 -4.21 -18.08
CA MET A 232 -1.88 -5.42 -17.61
C MET A 232 -0.41 -5.42 -18.02
N GLY A 233 0.51 -5.49 -17.05
CA GLY A 233 1.97 -5.56 -17.24
C GLY A 233 2.72 -5.35 -15.94
N TYR A 234 3.89 -5.94 -15.82
CA TYR A 234 4.81 -5.71 -14.70
C TYR A 234 5.39 -4.29 -14.72
N ALA A 235 5.89 -3.83 -13.57
CA ALA A 235 6.72 -2.64 -13.52
C ALA A 235 7.87 -2.75 -14.54
N GLY A 236 8.16 -1.67 -15.28
CA GLY A 236 9.16 -1.66 -16.36
C GLY A 236 8.66 -2.12 -17.73
N SER A 237 7.46 -2.69 -17.84
CA SER A 237 6.86 -3.07 -19.12
C SER A 237 5.55 -2.35 -19.39
N THR A 238 5.19 -2.24 -20.68
CA THR A 238 3.85 -1.82 -21.10
C THR A 238 3.00 -3.05 -21.41
N GLY A 239 1.67 -2.91 -21.34
CA GLY A 239 0.77 -4.00 -21.63
C GLY A 239 -0.58 -3.54 -22.13
N GLU A 240 -1.48 -4.50 -22.35
CA GLU A 240 -2.81 -4.24 -22.90
C GLU A 240 -3.67 -3.41 -21.95
N GLN A 241 -4.54 -2.58 -22.53
CA GLN A 241 -5.53 -1.84 -21.76
C GLN A 241 -6.64 -2.78 -21.29
N LEU A 242 -6.96 -2.72 -19.98
CA LEU A 242 -8.05 -3.48 -19.39
C LEU A 242 -9.31 -2.63 -19.24
N PHE A 243 -9.20 -1.50 -18.55
CA PHE A 243 -10.33 -0.65 -18.22
C PHE A 243 -10.03 0.83 -18.41
N VAL A 244 -11.06 1.60 -18.72
CA VAL A 244 -11.00 3.07 -18.68
C VAL A 244 -11.34 3.49 -17.24
N VAL A 245 -10.53 4.39 -16.69
CA VAL A 245 -10.74 4.97 -15.37
C VAL A 245 -11.39 6.35 -15.55
N THR A 246 -12.50 6.56 -14.89
CA THR A 246 -13.19 7.85 -14.87
C THR A 246 -12.53 8.76 -13.84
N THR A 247 -12.20 9.99 -14.24
CA THR A 247 -11.67 11.02 -13.35
C THR A 247 -12.57 12.26 -13.36
N VAL A 248 -12.76 12.87 -12.20
CA VAL A 248 -13.50 14.13 -12.03
C VAL A 248 -12.53 15.18 -11.50
N GLY A 249 -12.01 16.02 -12.41
CA GLY A 249 -10.84 16.84 -12.07
C GLY A 249 -9.64 15.93 -11.79
N GLU A 250 -9.04 16.09 -10.63
CA GLU A 250 -7.90 15.29 -10.15
C GLU A 250 -8.31 14.08 -9.29
N LEU A 251 -9.63 13.82 -9.18
CA LEU A 251 -10.17 12.76 -8.32
C LEU A 251 -10.54 11.50 -9.11
N ILE A 252 -10.33 10.35 -8.50
CA ILE A 252 -10.75 9.03 -8.92
C ILE A 252 -11.78 8.56 -7.89
N GLU A 253 -13.05 8.62 -8.23
CA GLU A 253 -14.13 8.31 -7.30
C GLU A 253 -14.56 6.84 -7.42
N ALA A 254 -14.74 6.17 -6.28
CA ALA A 254 -15.04 4.74 -6.20
C ALA A 254 -16.37 4.37 -6.91
N GLU A 255 -17.36 5.27 -6.88
CA GLU A 255 -18.68 5.05 -7.48
C GLU A 255 -18.60 4.87 -9.00
N GLU A 256 -17.65 5.54 -9.65
CA GLU A 256 -17.44 5.52 -11.10
C GLU A 256 -16.39 4.48 -11.54
N ASN A 257 -15.66 3.87 -10.60
CA ASN A 257 -14.49 3.05 -10.88
C ASN A 257 -14.54 1.70 -10.17
N ALA A 258 -15.56 0.91 -10.51
CA ALA A 258 -15.74 -0.46 -10.05
C ALA A 258 -15.77 -1.41 -11.26
N PHE A 259 -14.90 -2.42 -11.26
CA PHE A 259 -14.63 -3.30 -12.39
C PHE A 259 -14.78 -4.76 -11.98
N ASP A 260 -15.46 -5.56 -12.82
CA ASP A 260 -15.52 -7.00 -12.65
C ASP A 260 -14.34 -7.65 -13.41
N LEU A 261 -13.45 -8.31 -12.66
CA LEU A 261 -12.27 -8.96 -13.21
C LEU A 261 -12.58 -10.37 -13.69
N SER A 262 -11.99 -10.77 -14.82
CA SER A 262 -11.92 -12.18 -15.22
C SER A 262 -10.95 -12.95 -14.31
N GLU A 263 -10.95 -14.29 -14.37
CA GLU A 263 -9.99 -15.13 -13.61
C GLU A 263 -8.54 -14.81 -13.97
N ASP A 264 -8.24 -14.56 -15.25
CA ASP A 264 -6.90 -14.18 -15.70
C ASP A 264 -6.50 -12.81 -15.18
N GLN A 265 -7.43 -11.83 -15.17
CA GLN A 265 -7.20 -10.49 -14.64
C GLN A 265 -7.02 -10.51 -13.12
N LEU A 266 -7.78 -11.37 -12.41
CA LEU A 266 -7.61 -11.56 -10.98
C LEU A 266 -6.23 -12.17 -10.67
N THR A 267 -5.81 -13.17 -11.44
CA THR A 267 -4.47 -13.76 -11.33
C THR A 267 -3.39 -12.72 -11.60
N ALA A 268 -3.56 -11.90 -12.64
CA ALA A 268 -2.65 -10.80 -12.97
C ALA A 268 -2.58 -9.75 -11.85
N LEU A 269 -3.71 -9.39 -11.24
CA LEU A 269 -3.75 -8.45 -10.11
C LEU A 269 -2.95 -9.00 -8.91
N MET A 270 -3.21 -10.26 -8.53
CA MET A 270 -2.48 -10.92 -7.44
C MET A 270 -0.99 -11.10 -7.75
N GLY A 271 -0.65 -11.26 -9.03
CA GLY A 271 0.73 -11.29 -9.55
C GLY A 271 1.39 -9.91 -9.71
N ARG A 272 0.79 -8.82 -9.21
CA ARG A 272 1.28 -7.44 -9.34
C ARG A 272 1.42 -6.98 -10.79
N GLN A 273 0.57 -7.45 -11.69
CA GLN A 273 0.64 -7.15 -13.11
C GLN A 273 -0.40 -6.10 -13.56
N ILE A 274 -1.21 -5.55 -12.67
CA ILE A 274 -2.14 -4.47 -13.03
C ILE A 274 -1.59 -3.13 -12.59
N TYR A 275 -1.63 -2.16 -13.51
CA TYR A 275 -1.18 -0.80 -13.24
C TYR A 275 -2.13 0.25 -13.79
N PHE A 276 -2.20 1.36 -13.08
CA PHE A 276 -2.82 2.60 -13.52
C PHE A 276 -1.83 3.41 -14.36
N ASN A 277 -2.31 4.00 -15.44
CA ASN A 277 -1.55 4.89 -16.30
C ASN A 277 -2.34 6.16 -16.61
N LEU A 278 -1.74 7.30 -16.35
CA LEU A 278 -2.31 8.60 -16.67
C LEU A 278 -1.41 9.32 -17.69
N PRO A 279 -1.79 9.36 -18.97
CA PRO A 279 -1.13 10.20 -19.96
C PRO A 279 -1.50 11.67 -19.80
N SER A 280 -0.71 12.56 -20.38
CA SER A 280 -1.03 13.97 -20.50
C SER A 280 -0.67 14.50 -21.89
N SER A 281 -0.98 15.78 -22.11
CA SER A 281 -0.54 16.47 -23.33
C SER A 281 0.98 16.62 -23.42
N ALA A 282 1.70 16.56 -22.29
CA ALA A 282 3.17 16.59 -22.25
C ALA A 282 3.79 15.19 -22.45
N GLN A 283 3.11 14.13 -21.99
CA GLN A 283 3.59 12.74 -21.98
C GLN A 283 2.47 11.79 -22.42
N SER A 284 2.30 11.63 -23.74
CA SER A 284 1.18 10.86 -24.32
C SER A 284 1.22 9.36 -24.06
N ALA A 285 2.38 8.78 -23.75
CA ALA A 285 2.54 7.36 -23.39
C ALA A 285 2.15 7.08 -21.94
N GLY A 286 2.24 8.08 -21.08
CA GLY A 286 1.98 8.03 -19.64
C GLY A 286 2.88 9.00 -18.93
N GLU A 287 2.29 9.93 -18.19
CA GLU A 287 3.05 10.90 -17.40
C GLU A 287 3.35 10.35 -16.02
N VAL A 288 2.35 9.77 -15.38
CA VAL A 288 2.49 9.04 -14.12
C VAL A 288 1.88 7.67 -14.24
N ARG A 289 2.48 6.73 -13.54
CA ARG A 289 2.04 5.34 -13.44
C ARG A 289 2.05 4.88 -11.99
N ALA A 290 1.13 3.97 -11.65
CA ALA A 290 1.08 3.31 -10.37
C ALA A 290 0.83 1.80 -10.57
N GLN A 291 1.71 0.95 -10.06
CA GLN A 291 1.44 -0.48 -9.96
C GLN A 291 0.50 -0.72 -8.80
N LEU A 292 -0.55 -1.53 -8.97
CA LEU A 292 -1.43 -1.93 -7.87
C LEU A 292 -0.76 -3.07 -7.09
N LEU A 293 -0.43 -2.79 -5.83
CA LEU A 293 0.36 -3.66 -4.96
C LEU A 293 -0.45 -4.00 -3.71
N PRO A 294 -0.36 -5.23 -3.17
CA PRO A 294 -0.90 -5.53 -1.85
C PRO A 294 -0.34 -4.60 -0.78
N GLU A 295 -1.05 -4.47 0.32
CA GLU A 295 -0.57 -3.74 1.49
C GLU A 295 0.78 -4.27 1.98
N ALA A 296 1.73 -3.38 2.16
CA ALA A 296 3.06 -3.68 2.69
C ALA A 296 3.51 -2.58 3.66
N THR A 297 4.46 -2.90 4.54
CA THR A 297 5.05 -1.93 5.47
C THR A 297 5.82 -0.86 4.70
N ALA A 298 6.59 -1.26 3.67
CA ALA A 298 7.32 -0.34 2.81
C ALA A 298 7.42 -0.84 1.37
N TYR A 299 7.54 0.12 0.43
CA TYR A 299 7.77 -0.16 -0.99
C TYR A 299 9.00 0.60 -1.46
N PHE A 300 9.85 -0.09 -2.21
CA PHE A 300 11.05 0.48 -2.82
C PHE A 300 11.03 0.23 -4.33
N VAL A 301 11.47 1.21 -5.10
CA VAL A 301 11.51 1.12 -6.57
C VAL A 301 12.95 1.24 -7.03
N SER A 302 13.35 0.32 -7.89
CA SER A 302 14.64 0.35 -8.59
C SER A 302 14.42 0.51 -10.09
N THR A 303 15.07 1.48 -10.69
CA THR A 303 15.17 1.63 -12.15
C THR A 303 16.47 0.98 -12.61
N LEU A 304 16.35 -0.03 -13.47
CA LEU A 304 17.48 -0.79 -14.02
C LEU A 304 17.92 -0.15 -15.33
N SER A 305 19.17 0.32 -15.39
CA SER A 305 19.75 0.94 -16.60
C SER A 305 21.26 0.75 -16.62
N GLY A 306 21.85 0.77 -17.81
CA GLY A 306 23.30 0.76 -17.96
C GLY A 306 24.01 1.96 -17.34
N ALA A 307 23.32 3.09 -17.21
CA ALA A 307 23.85 4.29 -16.57
C ALA A 307 24.00 4.15 -15.05
N SER A 308 23.27 3.22 -14.42
CA SER A 308 23.32 2.94 -12.97
C SER A 308 24.47 1.99 -12.60
N GLN A 309 25.16 1.39 -13.55
CA GLN A 309 26.29 0.52 -13.30
C GLN A 309 27.50 1.30 -12.77
N THR A 310 28.30 0.66 -11.89
CA THR A 310 29.56 1.26 -11.36
C THR A 310 30.56 1.59 -12.48
N GLU A 311 30.62 0.75 -13.51
CA GLU A 311 31.21 1.07 -14.81
C GLU A 311 30.05 1.27 -15.80
N VAL A 312 29.77 2.53 -16.16
CA VAL A 312 28.64 2.89 -17.03
C VAL A 312 28.66 2.06 -18.31
N VAL A 313 27.56 1.37 -18.57
CA VAL A 313 27.32 0.61 -19.81
C VAL A 313 26.41 1.42 -20.72
N ASN A 314 26.86 1.63 -21.96
CA ASN A 314 26.04 2.31 -22.96
C ASN A 314 25.16 1.28 -23.68
N THR A 315 23.91 1.15 -23.22
CA THR A 315 22.92 0.22 -23.73
C THR A 315 21.53 0.87 -23.70
N ASP A 316 20.65 0.41 -24.56
CA ASP A 316 19.21 0.76 -24.54
C ASP A 316 18.41 -0.14 -23.59
N ALA A 317 19.06 -1.11 -22.93
CA ALA A 317 18.42 -1.98 -21.95
C ALA A 317 17.83 -1.18 -20.80
N TYR A 318 16.60 -1.54 -20.44
CA TYR A 318 15.82 -0.86 -19.41
C TYR A 318 14.98 -1.86 -18.60
N GLY A 319 14.80 -1.55 -17.35
CA GLY A 319 13.90 -2.31 -16.48
C GLY A 319 13.48 -1.52 -15.25
N GLN A 320 12.52 -2.07 -14.54
CA GLN A 320 12.12 -1.61 -13.20
C GLN A 320 11.83 -2.81 -12.32
N ALA A 321 12.13 -2.67 -11.04
CA ALA A 321 11.73 -3.60 -10.02
C ALA A 321 11.08 -2.84 -8.85
N ILE A 322 10.08 -3.45 -8.26
CA ILE A 322 9.44 -3.00 -7.02
C ILE A 322 9.72 -4.06 -5.97
N LEU A 323 10.17 -3.62 -4.81
CA LEU A 323 10.38 -4.43 -3.64
C LEU A 323 9.30 -4.04 -2.61
N GLU A 324 8.50 -5.03 -2.19
CA GLU A 324 7.50 -4.94 -1.13
C GLU A 324 8.12 -5.56 0.13
N TYR A 325 8.11 -4.85 1.24
CA TYR A 325 8.59 -5.35 2.54
C TYR A 325 7.45 -5.40 3.54
N THR A 326 7.29 -6.53 4.23
CA THR A 326 6.28 -6.70 5.29
C THR A 326 6.80 -7.65 6.36
N ASN A 327 7.07 -7.14 7.57
CA ASN A 327 7.43 -7.94 8.75
C ASN A 327 8.54 -8.97 8.48
N GLY A 328 9.65 -8.55 7.88
CA GLY A 328 10.80 -9.41 7.56
C GLY A 328 10.66 -10.22 6.27
N VAL A 329 9.50 -10.17 5.60
CA VAL A 329 9.28 -10.82 4.30
C VAL A 329 9.40 -9.80 3.19
N THR A 330 10.15 -10.14 2.17
CA THR A 330 10.38 -9.30 0.98
C THR A 330 9.88 -9.99 -0.27
N THR A 331 9.17 -9.25 -1.11
CA THR A 331 8.75 -9.71 -2.45
C THR A 331 9.31 -8.75 -3.49
N VAL A 332 9.97 -9.28 -4.52
CA VAL A 332 10.47 -8.48 -5.65
C VAL A 332 9.71 -8.81 -6.92
N THR A 333 9.19 -7.78 -7.57
CA THR A 333 8.49 -7.89 -8.85
C THR A 333 8.98 -6.86 -9.85
N GLY A 334 8.91 -7.19 -11.14
CA GLY A 334 9.31 -6.23 -12.16
C GLY A 334 9.65 -6.88 -13.49
N SER A 335 10.27 -6.11 -14.36
CA SER A 335 10.70 -6.59 -15.67
C SER A 335 11.90 -5.81 -16.20
N PHE A 336 12.59 -6.44 -17.12
CA PHE A 336 13.63 -5.81 -17.93
C PHE A 336 13.54 -6.25 -19.39
N SER A 337 14.09 -5.45 -20.29
CA SER A 337 14.11 -5.73 -21.72
C SER A 337 15.27 -5.03 -22.43
N GLY A 338 15.56 -5.46 -23.64
CA GLY A 338 16.52 -4.82 -24.52
C GLY A 338 17.98 -5.10 -24.17
N LEU A 339 18.29 -6.21 -23.50
CA LEU A 339 19.70 -6.61 -23.29
C LEU A 339 20.41 -6.77 -24.64
N ASP A 340 21.68 -6.33 -24.72
CA ASP A 340 22.48 -6.43 -25.94
C ASP A 340 22.87 -7.89 -26.29
N SER A 341 22.74 -8.79 -25.34
CA SER A 341 22.99 -10.26 -25.48
C SER A 341 22.09 -11.05 -24.55
N ASP A 342 22.09 -12.36 -24.71
CA ASP A 342 21.30 -13.26 -23.88
C ASP A 342 21.62 -13.10 -22.39
N PHE A 343 20.59 -13.16 -21.56
CA PHE A 343 20.72 -13.11 -20.10
C PHE A 343 21.63 -14.24 -19.59
N ASN A 344 22.55 -13.88 -18.71
CA ASN A 344 23.55 -14.80 -18.19
C ASN A 344 23.01 -15.64 -17.04
N LEU A 345 22.73 -16.92 -17.30
CA LEU A 345 22.22 -17.89 -16.33
C LEU A 345 23.32 -18.55 -15.46
N ASN A 346 24.59 -18.24 -15.67
CA ASN A 346 25.68 -18.83 -14.88
C ASN A 346 25.64 -18.42 -13.42
N ALA A 347 26.23 -19.21 -12.52
CA ALA A 347 26.19 -19.01 -11.09
C ALA A 347 26.76 -17.66 -10.59
N ALA A 348 27.69 -17.07 -11.35
CA ALA A 348 28.26 -15.75 -11.09
C ALA A 348 27.53 -14.61 -11.83
N GLY A 349 26.57 -14.98 -12.68
CA GLY A 349 25.68 -14.05 -13.40
C GLY A 349 24.25 -14.22 -12.92
N GLY A 350 23.32 -13.55 -13.59
CA GLY A 350 21.92 -13.56 -13.22
C GLY A 350 21.53 -12.21 -12.62
N ALA A 351 20.39 -12.17 -11.94
CA ALA A 351 19.92 -11.00 -11.23
C ALA A 351 20.05 -11.22 -9.71
N HIS A 352 20.51 -10.22 -9.01
CA HIS A 352 20.71 -10.29 -7.55
C HIS A 352 20.32 -8.97 -6.89
N LEU A 353 19.88 -9.07 -5.64
CA LEU A 353 19.83 -7.96 -4.70
C LEU A 353 21.18 -7.90 -3.98
N TYR A 354 21.80 -6.74 -3.95
CA TYR A 354 23.10 -6.48 -3.34
C TYR A 354 22.98 -5.45 -2.22
N ASP A 355 23.88 -5.56 -1.24
CA ASP A 355 24.03 -4.59 -0.14
C ASP A 355 25.20 -3.66 -0.43
N ALA A 356 24.94 -2.49 -0.98
CA ALA A 356 25.85 -1.34 -1.08
C ALA A 356 25.12 -0.10 -1.57
N TYR A 357 25.63 1.06 -1.23
CA TYR A 357 25.16 2.33 -1.77
C TYR A 357 25.48 2.49 -3.27
N ALA A 358 24.68 3.32 -3.95
CA ALA A 358 24.86 3.64 -5.36
C ALA A 358 26.31 4.03 -5.69
N GLY A 359 26.87 3.44 -6.76
CA GLY A 359 28.24 3.65 -7.20
C GLY A 359 29.27 2.75 -6.52
N SER A 360 28.86 1.85 -5.65
CA SER A 360 29.72 0.83 -5.00
C SER A 360 29.26 -0.58 -5.38
N SER A 361 30.18 -1.53 -5.30
CA SER A 361 29.86 -2.96 -5.40
C SER A 361 29.70 -3.54 -4.01
N GLY A 362 28.67 -4.37 -3.82
CA GLY A 362 28.32 -4.98 -2.54
C GLY A 362 28.31 -6.50 -2.55
N GLU A 363 27.97 -7.07 -1.40
CA GLU A 363 27.72 -8.51 -1.25
C GLU A 363 26.31 -8.86 -1.71
N ILE A 364 26.12 -10.11 -2.13
CA ILE A 364 24.79 -10.60 -2.55
C ILE A 364 23.96 -10.86 -1.30
N VAL A 365 22.84 -10.15 -1.21
CA VAL A 365 21.78 -10.40 -0.21
C VAL A 365 20.92 -11.58 -0.67
N GLN A 366 20.43 -11.51 -1.91
CA GLN A 366 19.52 -12.52 -2.45
C GLN A 366 19.70 -12.67 -3.96
N ARG A 367 19.66 -13.92 -4.44
CA ARG A 367 19.53 -14.20 -5.86
C ARG A 367 18.07 -14.08 -6.27
N LEU A 368 17.81 -13.35 -7.34
CA LEU A 368 16.49 -13.22 -7.92
C LEU A 368 16.27 -14.22 -9.05
N ASN A 369 15.11 -14.85 -9.05
CA ASN A 369 14.68 -15.76 -10.12
C ASN A 369 14.08 -14.95 -11.26
N VAL A 370 14.51 -15.27 -12.47
CA VAL A 370 14.05 -14.58 -13.69
C VAL A 370 13.32 -15.57 -14.60
N VAL A 371 12.11 -15.22 -14.99
CA VAL A 371 11.40 -15.89 -16.07
C VAL A 371 11.73 -15.16 -17.37
N LEU A 372 12.49 -15.82 -18.24
CA LEU A 372 12.96 -15.20 -19.49
C LEU A 372 11.85 -15.11 -20.54
N GLY A 373 11.83 -14.00 -21.26
CA GLY A 373 11.03 -13.82 -22.47
C GLY A 373 11.65 -14.50 -23.68
N GLU A 374 10.96 -14.42 -24.79
CA GLU A 374 11.45 -14.94 -26.07
C GLU A 374 12.76 -14.25 -26.47
N GLY A 375 13.78 -15.03 -26.86
CA GLY A 375 15.09 -14.54 -27.26
C GLY A 375 16.03 -14.21 -26.09
N SER A 376 15.64 -14.48 -24.83
CA SER A 376 16.47 -14.35 -23.62
C SER A 376 17.10 -12.96 -23.36
N GLN A 377 16.63 -11.93 -24.04
CA GLN A 377 17.07 -10.52 -23.87
C GLN A 377 16.10 -9.68 -23.04
N SER A 378 15.08 -10.34 -22.50
CA SER A 378 14.09 -9.76 -21.61
C SER A 378 13.69 -10.78 -20.55
N GLY A 379 13.15 -10.29 -19.43
CA GLY A 379 12.68 -11.17 -18.37
C GLY A 379 11.79 -10.44 -17.37
N ILE A 380 11.15 -11.23 -16.52
CA ILE A 380 10.32 -10.73 -15.43
C ILE A 380 10.80 -11.32 -14.09
N PHE A 381 10.59 -10.57 -13.04
CA PHE A 381 10.66 -11.01 -11.65
C PHE A 381 9.21 -11.28 -11.20
N ALA A 382 8.82 -12.55 -11.13
CA ALA A 382 7.49 -12.92 -10.67
C ALA A 382 7.44 -13.03 -9.15
N ALA A 383 6.33 -12.61 -8.54
CA ALA A 383 6.19 -12.55 -7.08
C ALA A 383 6.34 -13.91 -6.40
N GLU A 384 5.77 -14.95 -7.00
CA GLU A 384 5.82 -16.33 -6.49
C GLU A 384 7.24 -16.91 -6.44
N ASP A 385 8.13 -16.44 -7.32
CA ASP A 385 9.52 -16.92 -7.42
C ASP A 385 10.51 -16.04 -6.65
N ASN A 386 10.09 -14.84 -6.21
CA ASN A 386 10.95 -13.83 -5.58
C ASN A 386 10.36 -13.33 -4.26
N ASN A 387 9.91 -14.27 -3.42
CA ASN A 387 9.46 -14.02 -2.06
C ASN A 387 10.42 -14.72 -1.10
N PHE A 388 11.02 -13.95 -0.18
CA PHE A 388 12.05 -14.44 0.75
C PHE A 388 12.04 -13.69 2.07
N ASN A 389 12.60 -14.31 3.12
CA ASN A 389 12.85 -13.64 4.39
C ASN A 389 14.14 -12.82 4.28
N MET A 390 14.13 -11.61 4.81
CA MET A 390 15.29 -10.72 4.90
C MET A 390 15.81 -10.72 6.34
N GLU A 391 17.13 -10.74 6.53
CA GLU A 391 17.73 -10.64 7.86
C GLU A 391 17.68 -9.19 8.38
N ASP A 392 17.64 -8.98 9.69
CA ASP A 392 17.49 -7.65 10.32
C ASP A 392 18.55 -6.63 9.84
N ALA A 393 19.78 -7.08 9.59
CA ALA A 393 20.84 -6.22 9.08
C ALA A 393 20.55 -5.74 7.66
N ASP A 394 20.02 -6.61 6.81
CA ASP A 394 19.62 -6.28 5.44
C ASP A 394 18.39 -5.40 5.41
N VAL A 395 17.44 -5.59 6.35
CA VAL A 395 16.28 -4.68 6.52
C VAL A 395 16.76 -3.27 6.85
N THR A 396 17.68 -3.13 7.82
CA THR A 396 18.26 -1.83 8.16
C THR A 396 18.92 -1.18 6.95
N SER A 397 19.72 -1.93 6.18
CA SER A 397 20.36 -1.43 4.96
C SER A 397 19.33 -1.03 3.90
N LEU A 398 18.24 -1.79 3.74
CA LEU A 398 17.15 -1.47 2.80
C LEU A 398 16.52 -0.11 3.12
N PHE A 399 16.17 0.13 4.39
CA PHE A 399 15.58 1.40 4.83
C PHE A 399 16.55 2.57 4.72
N ASP A 400 17.85 2.33 4.88
CA ASP A 400 18.93 3.29 4.64
C ASP A 400 19.25 3.49 3.14
N ARG A 401 18.51 2.84 2.24
CA ARG A 401 18.72 2.85 0.78
C ARG A 401 20.10 2.30 0.36
N GLY A 402 20.62 1.36 1.16
CA GLY A 402 21.90 0.67 0.93
C GLY A 402 21.81 -0.54 0.03
N GLN A 403 20.68 -0.75 -0.70
CA GLN A 403 20.53 -1.93 -1.55
C GLN A 403 20.23 -1.57 -3.00
N TYR A 404 20.66 -2.43 -3.93
CA TYR A 404 20.40 -2.27 -5.36
C TYR A 404 20.23 -3.65 -6.05
N ILE A 405 19.58 -3.64 -7.21
CA ILE A 405 19.43 -4.81 -8.08
C ILE A 405 20.38 -4.67 -9.28
N SER A 406 21.11 -5.74 -9.58
CA SER A 406 21.97 -5.83 -10.76
C SER A 406 21.99 -7.25 -11.32
#